data_f8c8763554c09bfd2538b7763e250f90
#
_entry.id   f8c8763554c09bfd2538b7763e250f90
#
_cell.length_a   1.000
_cell.length_b   1.000
_cell.length_c   1.000
_cell.angle_alpha   90.00
_cell.angle_beta   90.00
_cell.angle_gamma   90.00
#
_symmetry.space_group_name_H-M   'P 1'
#
loop_
_entity.id
_entity.type
_entity.pdbx_description
1 polymer ?
#
loop_
_entity_poly.entity_id
_entity_poly.type
_entity_poly.pdbx_seq_one_letter_code
_entity_poly.pdbx_strand_id
1 'polypeptide(L)'
;VYKRQAKTIAFDEEARRSLENGLNTLADAVKVTLGPKGRNVVLEKSWGAPTITNDGVTIAKEIELEDPYEKIGAELVKEVAKKTDDVAGDGTTTATVLAQALVREGLRNVAAGSNPMGIKRGIQAATDTVSKHLLDSAKEVETQEQIASTAGISASDPEIGKKIAEAMYAVGNGTVNKESVITVEESNTFGVDLEVTEGMRFDKGFISAYFATDMERGEAVLEDPYILLVSGKISNVKELVPVLEQVMQSGKPLLIVAEDVEGEALSTLVVNKIRGTFKSVAVKAPGFGDRRKAMLQDLAILTGGQVISEEVGLSLETAGIELLGQARKAVITKDETTLVQGAGDQAQIEGRVKQIRAEIEHSDSDYDREKLQERLAKLAGGVAVIKVGAATEVELKEHKLSLIHISEPTR
;
A
#
# COMPACT_ATOMS: atom_id res chain seq x y z
N VAL A 1 -11.68 9.21 26.60
CA VAL A 1 -13.07 8.73 26.83
C VAL A 1 -13.92 9.26 25.67
N TYR A 2 -14.19 8.40 24.69
CA TYR A 2 -15.17 8.73 23.64
C TYR A 2 -16.55 8.77 24.31
N LYS A 3 -17.12 9.94 24.50
CA LYS A 3 -18.54 10.07 24.81
C LYS A 3 -19.30 9.50 23.61
N ARG A 4 -20.01 8.38 23.81
CA ARG A 4 -20.98 7.89 22.82
C ARG A 4 -22.00 9.00 22.61
N GLN A 5 -21.94 9.70 21.48
CA GLN A 5 -23.01 10.58 21.06
C GLN A 5 -24.27 9.74 20.79
N ALA A 6 -25.43 10.23 21.21
CA ALA A 6 -26.69 9.62 20.88
C ALA A 6 -26.83 9.58 19.35
N LYS A 7 -27.24 8.40 18.81
CA LYS A 7 -27.48 8.28 17.37
C LYS A 7 -28.77 8.99 17.01
N THR A 8 -28.74 9.81 16.00
CA THR A 8 -29.93 10.37 15.37
C THR A 8 -30.51 9.36 14.40
N ILE A 9 -31.82 9.16 14.43
CA ILE A 9 -32.52 8.20 13.56
C ILE A 9 -33.41 9.01 12.63
N ALA A 10 -33.26 8.78 11.32
CA ALA A 10 -34.11 9.35 10.28
C ALA A 10 -34.81 8.20 9.51
N PHE A 11 -36.02 8.46 9.06
CA PHE A 11 -36.86 7.49 8.39
C PHE A 11 -37.34 8.04 7.04
N ASP A 12 -37.88 7.13 6.24
CA ASP A 12 -38.65 7.41 5.02
C ASP A 12 -37.86 8.14 3.90
N GLU A 13 -38.59 8.93 3.15
CA GLU A 13 -38.09 9.59 1.94
C GLU A 13 -37.03 10.66 2.24
N GLU A 14 -37.17 11.38 3.34
CA GLU A 14 -36.24 12.42 3.74
C GLU A 14 -34.81 11.85 3.94
N ALA A 15 -34.71 10.74 4.67
CA ALA A 15 -33.44 10.05 4.88
C ALA A 15 -32.82 9.58 3.55
N ARG A 16 -33.64 9.00 2.65
CA ARG A 16 -33.16 8.55 1.33
C ARG A 16 -32.70 9.71 0.48
N ARG A 17 -33.41 10.82 0.48
CA ARG A 17 -33.07 12.03 -0.29
C ARG A 17 -31.76 12.65 0.18
N SER A 18 -31.54 12.75 1.49
CA SER A 18 -30.29 13.26 2.04
C SER A 18 -29.10 12.37 1.67
N LEU A 19 -29.25 11.05 1.76
CA LEU A 19 -28.22 10.10 1.31
C LEU A 19 -27.91 10.27 -0.19
N GLU A 20 -28.96 10.37 -1.03
CA GLU A 20 -28.83 10.58 -2.47
C GLU A 20 -28.13 11.90 -2.80
N ASN A 21 -28.47 12.98 -2.11
CA ASN A 21 -27.82 14.29 -2.29
C ASN A 21 -26.33 14.22 -1.97
N GLY A 22 -25.97 13.63 -0.84
CA GLY A 22 -24.57 13.48 -0.46
C GLY A 22 -23.77 12.65 -1.46
N LEU A 23 -24.36 11.52 -1.90
CA LEU A 23 -23.78 10.68 -2.94
C LEU A 23 -23.60 11.46 -4.26
N ASN A 24 -24.63 12.20 -4.70
CA ASN A 24 -24.58 12.96 -5.93
C ASN A 24 -23.55 14.09 -5.86
N THR A 25 -23.46 14.81 -4.75
CA THR A 25 -22.49 15.90 -4.55
C THR A 25 -21.06 15.42 -4.74
N LEU A 26 -20.71 14.28 -4.13
CA LEU A 26 -19.39 13.70 -4.29
C LEU A 26 -19.18 13.18 -5.72
N ALA A 27 -20.11 12.38 -6.23
CA ALA A 27 -19.98 11.77 -7.54
C ALA A 27 -19.91 12.80 -8.68
N ASP A 28 -20.66 13.90 -8.59
CA ASP A 28 -20.63 14.96 -9.58
C ASP A 28 -19.30 15.75 -9.56
N ALA A 29 -18.66 15.88 -8.38
CA ALA A 29 -17.32 16.47 -8.29
C ALA A 29 -16.25 15.57 -8.95
N VAL A 30 -16.31 14.25 -8.69
CA VAL A 30 -15.38 13.26 -9.27
C VAL A 30 -15.62 13.12 -10.79
N LYS A 31 -16.86 13.10 -11.22
CA LYS A 31 -17.28 12.87 -12.61
C LYS A 31 -16.70 13.87 -13.63
N VAL A 32 -16.35 15.08 -13.20
CA VAL A 32 -15.78 16.10 -14.10
C VAL A 32 -14.43 15.69 -14.68
N THR A 33 -13.77 14.72 -14.08
CA THR A 33 -12.47 14.19 -14.55
C THR A 33 -12.60 13.10 -15.61
N LEU A 34 -13.81 12.57 -15.86
CA LEU A 34 -14.03 11.41 -16.72
C LEU A 34 -13.96 11.73 -18.20
N GLY A 35 -13.24 10.88 -18.94
CA GLY A 35 -13.26 10.80 -20.40
C GLY A 35 -12.43 11.89 -21.10
N PRO A 36 -12.50 11.96 -22.45
CA PRO A 36 -11.62 12.81 -23.25
C PRO A 36 -11.85 14.32 -23.06
N LYS A 37 -12.91 14.72 -22.37
CA LYS A 37 -13.18 16.09 -21.94
C LYS A 37 -12.97 16.28 -20.44
N GLY A 38 -12.39 15.28 -19.78
CA GLY A 38 -12.06 15.33 -18.37
C GLY A 38 -11.18 16.53 -18.04
N ARG A 39 -11.37 17.05 -16.83
CA ARG A 39 -10.65 18.23 -16.31
C ARG A 39 -10.05 17.88 -14.97
N ASN A 40 -8.94 18.54 -14.66
CA ASN A 40 -8.38 18.48 -13.32
C ASN A 40 -9.29 19.24 -12.34
N VAL A 41 -9.34 18.76 -11.11
CA VAL A 41 -9.97 19.42 -9.96
C VAL A 41 -8.89 20.06 -9.12
N VAL A 42 -9.17 21.24 -8.59
CA VAL A 42 -8.28 21.94 -7.67
C VAL A 42 -8.83 21.74 -6.26
N LEU A 43 -8.04 21.11 -5.40
CA LEU A 43 -8.38 20.84 -4.01
C LEU A 43 -7.64 21.82 -3.11
N GLU A 44 -8.38 22.52 -2.27
CA GLU A 44 -7.80 23.42 -1.27
C GLU A 44 -7.09 22.60 -0.18
N LYS A 45 -5.90 23.05 0.20
CA LYS A 45 -5.16 22.51 1.34
C LYS A 45 -5.10 23.55 2.46
N SER A 46 -5.29 23.12 3.70
CA SER A 46 -5.16 24.01 4.87
C SER A 46 -3.73 24.57 5.01
N TRP A 47 -2.73 23.86 4.49
CA TRP A 47 -1.33 24.25 4.49
C TRP A 47 -0.66 23.81 3.17
N GLY A 48 0.14 24.70 2.58
CA GLY A 48 0.87 24.43 1.33
C GLY A 48 0.11 24.84 0.06
N ALA A 49 0.61 24.37 -1.08
CA ALA A 49 -0.01 24.63 -2.37
C ALA A 49 -1.26 23.77 -2.56
N PRO A 50 -2.30 24.26 -3.28
CA PRO A 50 -3.46 23.45 -3.62
C PRO A 50 -3.05 22.22 -4.43
N THR A 51 -3.76 21.11 -4.26
CA THR A 51 -3.56 19.90 -5.05
C THR A 51 -4.39 20.01 -6.34
N ILE A 52 -3.75 19.80 -7.47
CA ILE A 52 -4.41 19.72 -8.78
C ILE A 52 -4.36 18.26 -9.20
N THR A 53 -5.51 17.63 -9.42
CA THR A 53 -5.56 16.21 -9.76
C THR A 53 -6.80 15.86 -10.58
N ASN A 54 -6.72 14.79 -11.35
CA ASN A 54 -7.85 14.14 -12.03
C ASN A 54 -8.15 12.75 -11.42
N ASP A 55 -7.39 12.33 -10.41
CA ASP A 55 -7.60 11.06 -9.76
C ASP A 55 -8.86 11.05 -8.89
N GLY A 56 -9.75 10.09 -9.21
CA GLY A 56 -11.08 10.01 -8.58
C GLY A 56 -11.05 9.68 -7.10
N VAL A 57 -10.14 8.83 -6.63
CA VAL A 57 -10.05 8.45 -5.21
C VAL A 57 -9.49 9.59 -4.38
N THR A 58 -8.49 10.30 -4.87
CA THR A 58 -7.91 11.49 -4.22
C THR A 58 -8.98 12.57 -4.04
N ILE A 59 -9.74 12.87 -5.10
CA ILE A 59 -10.83 13.85 -5.03
C ILE A 59 -11.89 13.38 -4.03
N ALA A 60 -12.30 12.11 -4.10
CA ALA A 60 -13.33 11.58 -3.21
C ALA A 60 -12.92 11.66 -1.73
N LYS A 61 -11.66 11.37 -1.38
CA LYS A 61 -11.14 11.43 -0.01
C LYS A 61 -11.23 12.83 0.60
N GLU A 62 -11.00 13.88 -0.19
CA GLU A 62 -10.97 15.27 0.27
C GLU A 62 -12.37 15.92 0.43
N ILE A 63 -13.41 15.35 -0.16
CA ILE A 63 -14.76 15.94 -0.07
C ILE A 63 -15.37 15.62 1.29
N GLU A 64 -15.64 16.66 2.08
CA GLU A 64 -16.39 16.60 3.32
C GLU A 64 -17.67 17.42 3.22
N LEU A 65 -18.79 16.89 3.74
CA LEU A 65 -20.09 17.56 3.76
C LEU A 65 -20.46 17.92 5.21
N GLU A 66 -21.08 19.10 5.37
CA GLU A 66 -21.49 19.59 6.68
C GLU A 66 -22.74 18.86 7.24
N ASP A 67 -23.70 18.53 6.35
CA ASP A 67 -24.90 17.82 6.76
C ASP A 67 -24.58 16.36 7.13
N PRO A 68 -24.94 15.91 8.36
CA PRO A 68 -24.59 14.56 8.83
C PRO A 68 -25.21 13.44 8.02
N TYR A 69 -26.36 13.65 7.39
CA TYR A 69 -27.04 12.63 6.59
C TYR A 69 -26.47 12.58 5.17
N GLU A 70 -26.19 13.73 4.58
CA GLU A 70 -25.49 13.83 3.28
C GLU A 70 -24.07 13.27 3.38
N LYS A 71 -23.38 13.54 4.49
CA LYS A 71 -22.05 12.96 4.78
C LYS A 71 -22.06 11.45 4.69
N ILE A 72 -23.08 10.76 5.23
CA ILE A 72 -23.19 9.31 5.14
C ILE A 72 -23.29 8.86 3.66
N GLY A 73 -24.09 9.56 2.84
CA GLY A 73 -24.19 9.29 1.40
C GLY A 73 -22.86 9.42 0.67
N ALA A 74 -22.11 10.48 0.97
CA ALA A 74 -20.77 10.69 0.43
C ALA A 74 -19.79 9.59 0.86
N GLU A 75 -19.77 9.22 2.15
CA GLU A 75 -18.90 8.16 2.68
C GLU A 75 -19.14 6.80 2.01
N LEU A 76 -20.39 6.47 1.65
CA LEU A 76 -20.68 5.24 0.90
C LEU A 76 -19.99 5.22 -0.47
N VAL A 77 -19.91 6.36 -1.15
CA VAL A 77 -19.25 6.47 -2.47
C VAL A 77 -17.73 6.55 -2.33
N LYS A 78 -17.23 7.20 -1.28
CA LYS A 78 -15.79 7.15 -0.95
C LYS A 78 -15.32 5.70 -0.80
N GLU A 79 -16.11 4.87 -0.13
CA GLU A 79 -15.78 3.44 0.04
C GLU A 79 -15.74 2.69 -1.29
N VAL A 80 -16.62 3.03 -2.26
CA VAL A 80 -16.56 2.46 -3.62
C VAL A 80 -15.28 2.84 -4.33
N ALA A 81 -14.92 4.13 -4.31
CA ALA A 81 -13.69 4.61 -4.93
C ALA A 81 -12.45 3.94 -4.30
N LYS A 82 -12.39 3.89 -2.96
CA LYS A 82 -11.32 3.26 -2.21
C LYS A 82 -11.19 1.76 -2.50
N LYS A 83 -12.30 1.02 -2.53
CA LYS A 83 -12.29 -0.41 -2.86
C LYS A 83 -11.78 -0.69 -4.28
N THR A 84 -12.09 0.20 -5.22
CA THR A 84 -11.60 0.09 -6.59
C THR A 84 -10.10 0.37 -6.65
N ASP A 85 -9.63 1.39 -5.94
CA ASP A 85 -8.23 1.73 -5.77
C ASP A 85 -7.44 0.55 -5.17
N ASP A 86 -7.90 0.02 -4.03
CA ASP A 86 -7.27 -1.11 -3.34
C ASP A 86 -7.11 -2.37 -4.21
N VAL A 87 -7.96 -2.56 -5.23
CA VAL A 87 -7.95 -3.78 -6.08
C VAL A 87 -7.27 -3.55 -7.42
N ALA A 88 -7.48 -2.40 -8.05
CA ALA A 88 -7.06 -2.14 -9.43
C ALA A 88 -6.18 -0.89 -9.61
N GLY A 89 -6.14 0.04 -8.65
CA GLY A 89 -5.42 1.31 -8.71
C GLY A 89 -5.88 2.28 -9.79
N ASP A 90 -6.81 1.86 -10.61
CA ASP A 90 -7.38 2.66 -11.70
C ASP A 90 -8.89 2.42 -11.81
N GLY A 91 -9.60 3.29 -12.52
CA GLY A 91 -11.03 3.21 -12.73
C GLY A 91 -11.88 3.72 -11.56
N THR A 92 -11.31 4.41 -10.59
CA THR A 92 -11.98 4.94 -9.40
C THR A 92 -13.09 5.94 -9.77
N THR A 93 -12.86 6.81 -10.75
CA THR A 93 -13.87 7.71 -11.32
C THR A 93 -15.01 6.94 -11.99
N THR A 94 -14.69 5.93 -12.78
CA THR A 94 -15.70 5.08 -13.46
C THR A 94 -16.57 4.34 -12.45
N ALA A 95 -15.97 3.75 -11.41
CA ALA A 95 -16.67 3.07 -10.34
C ALA A 95 -17.62 4.01 -9.58
N THR A 96 -17.16 5.23 -9.28
CA THR A 96 -17.96 6.27 -8.64
C THR A 96 -19.19 6.66 -9.48
N VAL A 97 -19.02 6.84 -10.78
CA VAL A 97 -20.12 7.17 -11.71
C VAL A 97 -21.10 6.01 -11.85
N LEU A 98 -20.61 4.78 -11.91
CA LEU A 98 -21.48 3.58 -11.93
C LEU A 98 -22.27 3.44 -10.64
N ALA A 99 -21.65 3.65 -9.48
CA ALA A 99 -22.32 3.64 -8.20
C ALA A 99 -23.45 4.69 -8.14
N GLN A 100 -23.18 5.92 -8.59
CA GLN A 100 -24.18 6.97 -8.70
C GLN A 100 -25.38 6.54 -9.58
N ALA A 101 -25.10 6.00 -10.76
CA ALA A 101 -26.13 5.55 -11.69
C ALA A 101 -26.99 4.42 -11.10
N LEU A 102 -26.36 3.41 -10.47
CA LEU A 102 -27.06 2.29 -9.85
C LEU A 102 -27.94 2.74 -8.70
N VAL A 103 -27.45 3.62 -7.83
CA VAL A 103 -28.23 4.13 -6.70
C VAL A 103 -29.41 4.97 -7.19
N ARG A 104 -29.17 5.90 -8.14
CA ARG A 104 -30.21 6.77 -8.70
C ARG A 104 -31.34 5.98 -9.36
N GLU A 105 -31.00 5.01 -10.21
CA GLU A 105 -32.03 4.18 -10.86
C GLU A 105 -32.70 3.22 -9.87
N GLY A 106 -31.96 2.69 -8.89
CA GLY A 106 -32.50 1.88 -7.81
C GLY A 106 -33.52 2.65 -6.97
N LEU A 107 -33.18 3.85 -6.51
CA LEU A 107 -34.08 4.71 -5.73
C LEU A 107 -35.31 5.13 -6.52
N ARG A 108 -35.17 5.44 -7.80
CA ARG A 108 -36.31 5.74 -8.70
C ARG A 108 -37.27 4.60 -8.77
N ASN A 109 -36.81 3.36 -8.88
CA ASN A 109 -37.64 2.17 -8.91
C ASN A 109 -38.30 1.88 -7.53
N VAL A 110 -37.59 2.13 -6.44
CA VAL A 110 -38.15 2.03 -5.09
C VAL A 110 -39.27 3.05 -4.89
N ALA A 111 -39.08 4.30 -5.32
CA ALA A 111 -40.09 5.33 -5.25
C ALA A 111 -41.34 4.98 -6.10
N ALA A 112 -41.17 4.23 -7.20
CA ALA A 112 -42.22 3.71 -8.04
C ALA A 112 -42.93 2.47 -7.44
N GLY A 113 -42.57 2.05 -6.22
CA GLY A 113 -43.19 0.93 -5.51
C GLY A 113 -42.54 -0.44 -5.72
N SER A 114 -41.39 -0.51 -6.39
CA SER A 114 -40.67 -1.78 -6.57
C SER A 114 -40.09 -2.26 -5.25
N ASN A 115 -40.03 -3.59 -5.08
CA ASN A 115 -39.48 -4.21 -3.89
C ASN A 115 -37.92 -4.02 -3.85
N PRO A 116 -37.36 -3.31 -2.84
CA PRO A 116 -35.92 -3.05 -2.76
C PRO A 116 -35.07 -4.33 -2.73
N MET A 117 -35.54 -5.39 -2.08
CA MET A 117 -34.82 -6.67 -2.03
C MET A 117 -34.87 -7.41 -3.37
N GLY A 118 -35.90 -7.18 -4.18
CA GLY A 118 -35.96 -7.66 -5.56
C GLY A 118 -34.95 -6.94 -6.45
N ILE A 119 -34.88 -5.61 -6.33
CA ILE A 119 -33.86 -4.77 -7.05
C ILE A 119 -32.46 -5.20 -6.67
N LYS A 120 -32.16 -5.36 -5.38
CA LYS A 120 -30.85 -5.84 -4.91
C LYS A 120 -30.45 -7.16 -5.58
N ARG A 121 -31.36 -8.15 -5.61
CA ARG A 121 -31.07 -9.44 -6.26
C ARG A 121 -30.85 -9.30 -7.77
N GLY A 122 -31.62 -8.42 -8.42
CA GLY A 122 -31.45 -8.13 -9.85
C GLY A 122 -30.10 -7.48 -10.16
N ILE A 123 -29.67 -6.49 -9.36
CA ILE A 123 -28.36 -5.84 -9.47
C ILE A 123 -27.25 -6.89 -9.28
N GLN A 124 -27.35 -7.74 -8.26
CA GLN A 124 -26.33 -8.78 -8.00
C GLN A 124 -26.22 -9.74 -9.20
N ALA A 125 -27.32 -10.28 -9.70
CA ALA A 125 -27.31 -11.19 -10.85
C ALA A 125 -26.75 -10.53 -12.12
N ALA A 126 -27.08 -9.25 -12.34
CA ALA A 126 -26.51 -8.49 -13.46
C ALA A 126 -25.00 -8.27 -13.30
N THR A 127 -24.55 -7.90 -12.10
CA THR A 127 -23.13 -7.70 -11.79
C THR A 127 -22.34 -9.00 -12.00
N ASP A 128 -22.80 -10.13 -11.48
CA ASP A 128 -22.16 -11.43 -11.64
C ASP A 128 -22.03 -11.81 -13.13
N THR A 129 -23.08 -11.57 -13.92
CA THR A 129 -23.09 -11.85 -15.36
C THR A 129 -22.11 -10.95 -16.11
N VAL A 130 -22.10 -9.64 -15.83
CA VAL A 130 -21.22 -8.67 -16.47
C VAL A 130 -19.76 -8.94 -16.10
N SER A 131 -19.49 -9.18 -14.81
CA SER A 131 -18.13 -9.49 -14.34
C SER A 131 -17.57 -10.73 -15.01
N LYS A 132 -18.38 -11.80 -15.11
CA LYS A 132 -17.95 -13.00 -15.83
C LYS A 132 -17.66 -12.71 -17.29
N HIS A 133 -18.53 -11.99 -17.99
CA HIS A 133 -18.31 -11.65 -19.40
C HIS A 133 -17.07 -10.79 -19.62
N LEU A 134 -16.77 -9.83 -18.71
CA LEU A 134 -15.58 -9.01 -18.78
C LEU A 134 -14.32 -9.86 -18.59
N LEU A 135 -14.30 -10.78 -17.62
CA LEU A 135 -13.19 -11.70 -17.40
C LEU A 135 -12.97 -12.63 -18.61
N ASP A 136 -14.04 -13.17 -19.17
CA ASP A 136 -13.97 -14.02 -20.38
C ASP A 136 -13.46 -13.26 -21.63
N SER A 137 -13.63 -11.94 -21.64
CA SER A 137 -13.20 -11.04 -22.73
C SER A 137 -11.81 -10.44 -22.50
N ALA A 138 -11.26 -10.57 -21.30
CA ALA A 138 -9.98 -10.00 -20.94
C ALA A 138 -8.84 -10.66 -21.71
N LYS A 139 -7.86 -9.86 -22.09
CA LYS A 139 -6.62 -10.34 -22.72
C LYS A 139 -5.49 -10.22 -21.71
N GLU A 140 -4.71 -11.26 -21.58
CA GLU A 140 -3.52 -11.23 -20.74
C GLU A 140 -2.48 -10.26 -21.30
N VAL A 141 -1.83 -9.52 -20.38
CA VAL A 141 -0.74 -8.62 -20.68
C VAL A 141 0.57 -9.38 -20.47
N GLU A 142 1.25 -9.70 -21.56
CA GLU A 142 2.44 -10.56 -21.56
C GLU A 142 3.72 -9.85 -22.00
N THR A 143 3.60 -8.75 -22.76
CA THR A 143 4.75 -8.07 -23.33
C THR A 143 5.02 -6.72 -22.68
N GLN A 144 6.29 -6.31 -22.70
CA GLN A 144 6.70 -4.99 -22.19
C GLN A 144 5.96 -3.84 -22.90
N GLU A 145 5.69 -3.98 -24.21
CA GLU A 145 4.96 -2.97 -24.99
C GLU A 145 3.48 -2.86 -24.55
N GLN A 146 2.85 -3.99 -24.22
CA GLN A 146 1.49 -4.02 -23.69
C GLN A 146 1.42 -3.36 -22.31
N ILE A 147 2.40 -3.65 -21.43
CA ILE A 147 2.51 -2.97 -20.12
C ILE A 147 2.68 -1.46 -20.33
N ALA A 148 3.61 -1.05 -21.19
CA ALA A 148 3.85 0.38 -21.47
C ALA A 148 2.58 1.07 -21.99
N SER A 149 1.83 0.40 -22.86
CA SER A 149 0.58 0.94 -23.40
C SER A 149 -0.50 1.05 -22.31
N THR A 150 -0.68 0.02 -21.48
CA THR A 150 -1.68 0.01 -20.41
C THR A 150 -1.36 1.06 -19.35
N ALA A 151 -0.12 1.09 -18.87
CA ALA A 151 0.34 2.08 -17.89
C ALA A 151 0.32 3.51 -18.46
N GLY A 152 0.65 3.68 -19.75
CA GLY A 152 0.60 4.98 -20.43
C GLY A 152 -0.83 5.51 -20.58
N ILE A 153 -1.82 4.64 -20.78
CA ILE A 153 -3.24 5.02 -20.80
C ILE A 153 -3.68 5.47 -19.39
N SER A 154 -3.32 4.72 -18.36
CA SER A 154 -3.68 5.03 -16.98
C SER A 154 -3.02 6.33 -16.49
N ALA A 155 -1.72 6.54 -16.80
CA ALA A 155 -1.00 7.77 -16.50
C ALA A 155 -1.41 8.96 -17.37
N SER A 156 -2.15 8.74 -18.47
CA SER A 156 -2.34 9.72 -19.52
C SER A 156 -1.02 10.27 -20.10
N ASP A 157 0.07 9.53 -19.93
CA ASP A 157 1.43 9.87 -20.38
C ASP A 157 2.18 8.61 -20.88
N PRO A 158 2.48 8.51 -22.20
CA PRO A 158 3.19 7.38 -22.77
C PRO A 158 4.63 7.20 -22.26
N GLU A 159 5.31 8.28 -21.85
CA GLU A 159 6.69 8.20 -21.35
C GLU A 159 6.71 7.60 -19.94
N ILE A 160 5.76 7.96 -19.10
CA ILE A 160 5.54 7.32 -17.78
C ILE A 160 5.25 5.83 -17.98
N GLY A 161 4.37 5.49 -18.92
CA GLY A 161 4.05 4.09 -19.23
C GLY A 161 5.27 3.27 -19.64
N LYS A 162 6.16 3.82 -20.46
CA LYS A 162 7.42 3.18 -20.83
C LYS A 162 8.32 2.95 -19.62
N LYS A 163 8.46 3.95 -18.75
CA LYS A 163 9.29 3.84 -17.54
C LYS A 163 8.80 2.78 -16.57
N ILE A 164 7.48 2.67 -16.39
CA ILE A 164 6.87 1.59 -15.59
C ILE A 164 7.18 0.22 -16.21
N ALA A 165 7.01 0.08 -17.52
CA ALA A 165 7.31 -1.17 -18.21
C ALA A 165 8.81 -1.54 -18.14
N GLU A 166 9.71 -0.56 -18.27
CA GLU A 166 11.14 -0.76 -18.07
C GLU A 166 11.44 -1.22 -16.63
N ALA A 167 10.80 -0.60 -15.63
CA ALA A 167 10.93 -0.95 -14.23
C ALA A 167 10.49 -2.40 -13.94
N MET A 168 9.28 -2.77 -14.39
CA MET A 168 8.74 -4.12 -14.22
C MET A 168 9.62 -5.18 -14.89
N TYR A 169 10.13 -4.89 -16.08
CA TYR A 169 10.97 -5.81 -16.83
C TYR A 169 12.37 -5.96 -16.20
N ALA A 170 12.92 -4.89 -15.68
CA ALA A 170 14.22 -4.89 -15.02
C ALA A 170 14.19 -5.71 -13.71
N VAL A 171 13.16 -5.51 -12.87
CA VAL A 171 12.97 -6.27 -11.63
C VAL A 171 12.56 -7.71 -11.91
N GLY A 172 11.84 -7.97 -13.01
CA GLY A 172 11.44 -9.32 -13.46
C GLY A 172 12.54 -10.14 -14.14
N ASN A 173 13.81 -9.68 -14.12
CA ASN A 173 14.92 -10.34 -14.81
C ASN A 173 14.66 -10.62 -16.30
N GLY A 174 14.07 -9.68 -17.01
CA GLY A 174 13.76 -9.78 -18.43
C GLY A 174 12.43 -10.50 -18.73
N THR A 175 11.60 -10.71 -17.75
CA THR A 175 10.25 -11.24 -17.90
C THR A 175 9.23 -10.37 -17.18
N VAL A 176 7.98 -10.44 -17.62
CA VAL A 176 6.88 -9.76 -16.91
C VAL A 176 6.62 -10.51 -15.61
N ASN A 177 7.00 -9.89 -14.50
CA ASN A 177 6.72 -10.44 -13.18
C ASN A 177 5.63 -9.60 -12.49
N LYS A 178 4.50 -10.22 -12.20
CA LYS A 178 3.37 -9.58 -11.48
C LYS A 178 3.73 -9.18 -10.04
N GLU A 179 4.79 -9.74 -9.48
CA GLU A 179 5.29 -9.43 -8.13
C GLU A 179 6.39 -8.37 -8.12
N SER A 180 6.66 -7.71 -9.26
CA SER A 180 7.65 -6.63 -9.35
C SER A 180 7.31 -5.52 -8.36
N VAL A 181 8.28 -5.14 -7.55
CA VAL A 181 8.13 -4.06 -6.56
C VAL A 181 8.64 -2.77 -7.17
N ILE A 182 7.75 -1.80 -7.31
CA ILE A 182 8.06 -0.47 -7.80
C ILE A 182 7.76 0.54 -6.69
N THR A 183 8.68 1.44 -6.42
CA THR A 183 8.47 2.56 -5.51
C THR A 183 8.72 3.88 -6.23
N VAL A 184 8.06 4.95 -5.78
CA VAL A 184 8.21 6.28 -6.38
C VAL A 184 8.86 7.21 -5.38
N GLU A 185 9.93 7.89 -5.80
CA GLU A 185 10.66 8.88 -5.00
C GLU A 185 10.69 10.24 -5.71
N GLU A 186 10.73 11.29 -4.91
CA GLU A 186 10.94 12.65 -5.43
C GLU A 186 12.42 12.86 -5.77
N SER A 187 12.66 13.54 -6.89
CA SER A 187 14.01 13.90 -7.33
C SER A 187 14.14 15.42 -7.53
N ASN A 188 15.34 15.92 -7.32
CA ASN A 188 15.68 17.32 -7.64
C ASN A 188 16.07 17.51 -9.12
N THR A 189 16.08 16.44 -9.92
CA THR A 189 16.33 16.48 -11.36
C THR A 189 15.03 16.58 -12.14
N PHE A 190 15.08 17.09 -13.37
CA PHE A 190 13.90 17.09 -14.22
C PHE A 190 13.70 15.73 -14.89
N GLY A 191 12.42 15.31 -15.01
CA GLY A 191 12.05 14.08 -15.71
C GLY A 191 11.88 12.89 -14.80
N VAL A 192 11.81 11.70 -15.40
CA VAL A 192 11.57 10.42 -14.73
C VAL A 192 12.75 9.50 -14.95
N ASP A 193 13.48 9.20 -13.89
CA ASP A 193 14.62 8.27 -13.90
C ASP A 193 14.25 6.95 -13.22
N LEU A 194 14.87 5.86 -13.67
CA LEU A 194 14.70 4.52 -13.12
C LEU A 194 16.01 4.06 -12.48
N GLU A 195 15.93 3.65 -11.22
CA GLU A 195 17.00 2.97 -10.49
C GLU A 195 16.50 1.61 -10.02
N VAL A 196 17.29 0.55 -10.25
CA VAL A 196 16.99 -0.79 -9.72
C VAL A 196 18.00 -1.08 -8.61
N THR A 197 17.50 -1.47 -7.46
CA THR A 197 18.32 -1.70 -6.27
C THR A 197 17.87 -2.96 -5.52
N GLU A 198 18.74 -3.48 -4.66
CA GLU A 198 18.35 -4.57 -3.76
C GLU A 198 17.23 -4.10 -2.83
N GLY A 199 16.31 -5.01 -2.57
CA GLY A 199 15.18 -4.72 -1.70
C GLY A 199 14.21 -5.89 -1.63
N MET A 200 13.26 -5.81 -0.74
CA MET A 200 12.24 -6.83 -0.56
C MET A 200 10.92 -6.23 -0.10
N ARG A 201 9.81 -6.72 -0.65
CA ARG A 201 8.46 -6.48 -0.14
C ARG A 201 7.89 -7.74 0.50
N PHE A 202 7.17 -7.57 1.60
CA PHE A 202 6.42 -8.65 2.23
C PHE A 202 5.06 -8.18 2.75
N ASP A 203 4.08 -9.10 2.76
CA ASP A 203 2.66 -8.84 2.97
C ASP A 203 2.34 -8.76 4.49
N LYS A 204 2.99 -7.85 5.19
CA LYS A 204 2.72 -7.50 6.59
C LYS A 204 2.97 -6.02 6.77
N GLY A 205 1.94 -5.29 7.17
CA GLY A 205 2.02 -3.88 7.48
C GLY A 205 2.19 -3.57 8.96
N PHE A 206 2.05 -2.31 9.33
CA PHE A 206 2.22 -1.88 10.71
C PHE A 206 1.15 -2.49 11.65
N ILE A 207 1.57 -2.86 12.85
CA ILE A 207 0.69 -3.46 13.89
C ILE A 207 -0.35 -2.45 14.40
N SER A 208 -0.06 -1.16 14.35
CA SER A 208 -0.95 -0.11 14.81
C SER A 208 -0.97 1.07 13.82
N ALA A 209 -2.17 1.55 13.48
CA ALA A 209 -2.35 2.71 12.61
C ALA A 209 -1.68 3.99 13.16
N TYR A 210 -1.43 4.06 14.45
CA TYR A 210 -0.69 5.17 15.05
C TYR A 210 0.78 5.25 14.62
N PHE A 211 1.34 4.23 13.98
CA PHE A 211 2.68 4.27 13.41
C PHE A 211 2.74 5.05 12.09
N ALA A 212 1.63 5.27 11.40
CA ALA A 212 1.62 6.04 10.17
C ALA A 212 2.29 7.41 10.33
N THR A 213 3.17 7.78 9.42
CA THR A 213 3.82 9.11 9.37
C THR A 213 3.05 10.05 8.46
N ASP A 214 2.40 9.49 7.44
CA ASP A 214 1.47 10.17 6.57
C ASP A 214 0.07 9.56 6.78
N MET A 215 -0.82 10.32 7.40
CA MET A 215 -2.17 9.86 7.72
C MET A 215 -3.10 9.91 6.50
N GLU A 216 -2.81 10.78 5.52
CA GLU A 216 -3.60 10.89 4.29
C GLU A 216 -3.37 9.66 3.41
N ARG A 217 -2.13 9.22 3.33
CA ARG A 217 -1.73 8.02 2.56
C ARG A 217 -1.83 6.73 3.35
N GLY A 218 -1.97 6.80 4.67
CA GLY A 218 -2.02 5.62 5.54
C GLY A 218 -0.70 4.84 5.55
N GLU A 219 0.43 5.52 5.39
CA GLU A 219 1.75 4.91 5.33
C GLU A 219 2.73 5.46 6.38
N ALA A 220 3.73 4.66 6.70
CA ALA A 220 4.87 5.08 7.50
C ALA A 220 6.14 4.99 6.65
N VAL A 221 6.85 6.10 6.49
CA VAL A 221 8.11 6.17 5.76
C VAL A 221 9.24 6.40 6.75
N LEU A 222 10.23 5.52 6.73
CA LEU A 222 11.45 5.60 7.53
C LEU A 222 12.66 5.73 6.60
N GLU A 223 13.41 6.80 6.74
CA GLU A 223 14.67 7.03 6.02
C GLU A 223 15.85 6.57 6.88
N ASP A 224 16.77 5.81 6.28
CA ASP A 224 17.92 5.20 6.92
C ASP A 224 17.64 4.44 8.23
N PRO A 225 16.56 3.62 8.31
CA PRO A 225 16.21 2.95 9.54
C PRO A 225 17.20 1.86 9.94
N TYR A 226 17.36 1.66 11.25
CA TYR A 226 17.78 0.39 11.79
C TYR A 226 16.62 -0.61 11.73
N ILE A 227 16.94 -1.89 11.54
CA ILE A 227 15.97 -2.97 11.41
C ILE A 227 16.26 -4.03 12.47
N LEU A 228 15.37 -4.17 13.42
CA LEU A 228 15.42 -5.18 14.47
C LEU A 228 14.57 -6.39 14.04
N LEU A 229 15.22 -7.55 13.89
CA LEU A 229 14.58 -8.80 13.48
C LEU A 229 14.51 -9.76 14.68
N VAL A 230 13.30 -10.13 15.08
CA VAL A 230 13.06 -10.99 16.25
C VAL A 230 12.18 -12.18 15.88
N SER A 231 12.61 -13.40 16.20
CA SER A 231 11.86 -14.61 15.87
C SER A 231 10.63 -14.82 16.78
N GLY A 232 10.65 -14.26 17.98
CA GLY A 232 9.60 -14.38 18.99
C GLY A 232 8.69 -13.16 19.08
N LYS A 233 7.78 -13.22 20.08
CA LYS A 233 6.90 -12.10 20.43
C LYS A 233 7.60 -11.15 21.39
N ILE A 234 7.25 -9.87 21.28
CA ILE A 234 7.74 -8.80 22.16
C ILE A 234 6.54 -8.23 22.92
N SER A 235 6.45 -8.51 24.20
CA SER A 235 5.38 -7.99 25.07
C SER A 235 5.89 -7.08 26.19
N ASN A 236 7.12 -7.30 26.64
CA ASN A 236 7.74 -6.60 27.74
C ASN A 236 8.67 -5.51 27.22
N VAL A 237 8.40 -4.26 27.57
CA VAL A 237 9.22 -3.12 27.14
C VAL A 237 10.65 -3.18 27.69
N LYS A 238 10.86 -3.78 28.86
CA LYS A 238 12.20 -3.84 29.48
C LYS A 238 13.22 -4.58 28.62
N GLU A 239 12.78 -5.59 27.88
CA GLU A 239 13.64 -6.31 26.95
C GLU A 239 14.11 -5.46 25.78
N LEU A 240 13.29 -4.49 25.36
CA LEU A 240 13.60 -3.56 24.26
C LEU A 240 14.48 -2.37 24.69
N VAL A 241 14.45 -1.97 25.97
CA VAL A 241 15.11 -0.76 26.46
C VAL A 241 16.57 -0.64 26.01
N PRO A 242 17.42 -1.68 26.14
CA PRO A 242 18.82 -1.56 25.75
C PRO A 242 19.02 -1.22 24.27
N VAL A 243 18.23 -1.81 23.38
CA VAL A 243 18.26 -1.53 21.94
C VAL A 243 17.70 -0.14 21.65
N LEU A 244 16.56 0.21 22.27
CA LEU A 244 15.93 1.52 22.06
C LEU A 244 16.86 2.68 22.47
N GLU A 245 17.56 2.57 23.59
CA GLU A 245 18.48 3.59 24.06
C GLU A 245 19.63 3.80 23.07
N GLN A 246 20.23 2.73 22.54
CA GLN A 246 21.31 2.82 21.57
C GLN A 246 20.83 3.42 20.24
N VAL A 247 19.65 3.01 19.74
CA VAL A 247 19.08 3.54 18.52
C VAL A 247 18.69 5.01 18.68
N MET A 248 18.12 5.39 19.82
CA MET A 248 17.82 6.81 20.13
C MET A 248 19.07 7.69 20.15
N GLN A 249 20.19 7.20 20.68
CA GLN A 249 21.46 7.92 20.65
C GLN A 249 22.00 8.15 19.25
N SER A 250 21.71 7.24 18.31
CA SER A 250 22.09 7.37 16.91
C SER A 250 21.26 8.40 16.13
N GLY A 251 20.07 8.75 16.62
CA GLY A 251 19.12 9.63 15.95
C GLY A 251 18.37 9.01 14.76
N LYS A 252 18.64 7.74 14.44
CA LYS A 252 17.98 7.03 13.33
C LYS A 252 16.63 6.42 13.77
N PRO A 253 15.67 6.26 12.83
CA PRO A 253 14.43 5.55 13.12
C PRO A 253 14.66 4.03 13.24
N LEU A 254 13.69 3.33 13.83
CA LEU A 254 13.73 1.89 14.04
C LEU A 254 12.51 1.21 13.41
N LEU A 255 12.76 0.22 12.57
CA LEU A 255 11.77 -0.76 12.14
C LEU A 255 11.94 -2.04 12.96
N ILE A 256 10.87 -2.51 13.60
CA ILE A 256 10.85 -3.77 14.36
C ILE A 256 10.03 -4.78 13.58
N VAL A 257 10.64 -5.91 13.24
CA VAL A 257 10.00 -7.04 12.58
C VAL A 257 10.03 -8.23 13.55
N ALA A 258 8.90 -8.59 14.11
CA ALA A 258 8.80 -9.63 15.11
C ALA A 258 7.58 -10.55 14.86
N GLU A 259 7.51 -11.71 15.51
CA GLU A 259 6.31 -12.54 15.44
C GLU A 259 5.05 -11.74 15.79
N ASP A 260 5.11 -10.98 16.87
CA ASP A 260 4.11 -9.98 17.27
C ASP A 260 4.76 -8.96 18.21
N VAL A 261 4.19 -7.76 18.29
CA VAL A 261 4.53 -6.75 19.30
C VAL A 261 3.23 -6.36 19.98
N GLU A 262 3.13 -6.63 21.28
CA GLU A 262 1.88 -6.46 22.02
C GLU A 262 2.10 -5.86 23.41
N GLY A 263 1.01 -5.60 24.13
CA GLY A 263 1.03 -5.19 25.54
C GLY A 263 1.77 -3.87 25.80
N GLU A 264 2.65 -3.90 26.81
CA GLU A 264 3.39 -2.73 27.27
C GLU A 264 4.40 -2.23 26.20
N ALA A 265 5.05 -3.17 25.50
CA ALA A 265 6.01 -2.85 24.46
C ALA A 265 5.35 -2.03 23.32
N LEU A 266 4.21 -2.49 22.77
CA LEU A 266 3.48 -1.76 21.74
C LEU A 266 3.02 -0.39 22.21
N SER A 267 2.44 -0.32 23.41
CA SER A 267 1.93 0.94 23.97
C SER A 267 3.04 1.97 24.14
N THR A 268 4.21 1.55 24.60
CA THR A 268 5.36 2.43 24.79
C THR A 268 5.91 2.95 23.45
N LEU A 269 6.03 2.10 22.43
CA LEU A 269 6.47 2.51 21.09
C LEU A 269 5.50 3.54 20.48
N VAL A 270 4.20 3.28 20.55
CA VAL A 270 3.16 4.18 20.05
C VAL A 270 3.19 5.52 20.75
N VAL A 271 3.28 5.54 22.10
CA VAL A 271 3.32 6.79 22.88
C VAL A 271 4.56 7.63 22.53
N ASN A 272 5.74 7.01 22.41
CA ASN A 272 6.96 7.71 22.04
C ASN A 272 6.92 8.26 20.62
N LYS A 273 6.32 7.53 19.67
CA LYS A 273 6.10 8.00 18.30
C LYS A 273 5.16 9.21 18.28
N ILE A 274 4.02 9.15 18.99
CA ILE A 274 3.05 10.26 19.05
C ILE A 274 3.67 11.52 19.69
N ARG A 275 4.52 11.33 20.70
CA ARG A 275 5.26 12.44 21.34
C ARG A 275 6.41 12.98 20.48
N GLY A 276 6.74 12.34 19.37
CA GLY A 276 7.88 12.71 18.53
C GLY A 276 9.25 12.47 19.16
N THR A 277 9.32 11.75 20.27
CA THR A 277 10.58 11.44 20.97
C THR A 277 11.39 10.37 20.26
N PHE A 278 10.72 9.42 19.62
CA PHE A 278 11.37 8.33 18.90
C PHE A 278 10.54 7.87 17.71
N LYS A 279 11.17 7.83 16.54
CA LYS A 279 10.54 7.34 15.31
C LYS A 279 10.70 5.82 15.22
N SER A 280 9.64 5.09 15.48
CA SER A 280 9.64 3.63 15.32
C SER A 280 8.36 3.13 14.68
N VAL A 281 8.47 1.99 14.00
CA VAL A 281 7.35 1.24 13.44
C VAL A 281 7.54 -0.23 13.79
N ALA A 282 6.48 -0.90 14.19
CA ALA A 282 6.47 -2.34 14.44
C ALA A 282 5.55 -3.03 13.43
N VAL A 283 6.07 -4.11 12.82
CA VAL A 283 5.38 -4.95 11.86
C VAL A 283 5.48 -6.42 12.25
N LYS A 284 4.51 -7.22 11.81
CA LYS A 284 4.59 -8.67 12.00
C LYS A 284 5.53 -9.30 11.00
N ALA A 285 6.31 -10.28 11.43
CA ALA A 285 7.16 -11.05 10.55
C ALA A 285 6.32 -11.85 9.54
N PRO A 286 6.74 -11.91 8.27
CA PRO A 286 6.02 -12.66 7.25
C PRO A 286 6.12 -14.18 7.45
N GLY A 287 5.07 -14.91 7.04
CA GLY A 287 5.00 -16.35 7.15
C GLY A 287 4.65 -16.88 8.56
N PHE A 288 4.67 -18.20 8.71
CA PHE A 288 4.35 -18.92 9.94
C PHE A 288 5.35 -20.07 10.14
N GLY A 289 5.64 -20.41 11.41
CA GLY A 289 6.53 -21.52 11.75
C GLY A 289 7.91 -21.41 11.11
N ASP A 290 8.41 -22.49 10.50
CA ASP A 290 9.74 -22.54 9.89
C ASP A 290 9.88 -21.59 8.69
N ARG A 291 8.78 -21.32 7.95
CA ARG A 291 8.79 -20.33 6.87
C ARG A 291 9.05 -18.92 7.38
N ARG A 292 8.49 -18.55 8.53
CA ARG A 292 8.78 -17.25 9.16
C ARG A 292 10.25 -17.14 9.52
N LYS A 293 10.86 -18.19 10.08
CA LYS A 293 12.29 -18.24 10.39
C LYS A 293 13.14 -18.04 9.13
N ALA A 294 12.78 -18.74 8.06
CA ALA A 294 13.46 -18.63 6.77
C ALA A 294 13.35 -17.22 6.18
N MET A 295 12.17 -16.58 6.24
CA MET A 295 11.97 -15.22 5.74
C MET A 295 12.68 -14.18 6.61
N LEU A 296 12.70 -14.34 7.93
CA LEU A 296 13.49 -13.48 8.82
C LEU A 296 14.99 -13.58 8.50
N GLN A 297 15.48 -14.79 8.19
CA GLN A 297 16.87 -14.98 7.77
C GLN A 297 17.16 -14.31 6.42
N ASP A 298 16.25 -14.36 5.47
CA ASP A 298 16.38 -13.66 4.20
C ASP A 298 16.43 -12.14 4.40
N LEU A 299 15.58 -11.61 5.28
CA LEU A 299 15.61 -10.19 5.67
C LEU A 299 16.93 -9.82 6.38
N ALA A 300 17.44 -10.70 7.25
CA ALA A 300 18.73 -10.47 7.91
C ALA A 300 19.90 -10.37 6.92
N ILE A 301 19.94 -11.28 5.95
CA ILE A 301 20.96 -11.28 4.89
C ILE A 301 20.83 -10.02 4.02
N LEU A 302 19.59 -9.65 3.63
CA LEU A 302 19.32 -8.47 2.82
C LEU A 302 19.74 -7.18 3.51
N THR A 303 19.53 -7.09 4.82
CA THR A 303 19.75 -5.85 5.59
C THR A 303 21.10 -5.80 6.32
N GLY A 304 21.86 -6.90 6.27
CA GLY A 304 23.15 -7.01 6.97
C GLY A 304 23.01 -7.16 8.49
N GLY A 305 21.83 -7.54 8.99
CA GLY A 305 21.57 -7.75 10.41
C GLY A 305 21.58 -9.23 10.80
N GLN A 306 21.14 -9.50 12.03
CA GLN A 306 20.98 -10.85 12.57
C GLN A 306 19.57 -11.02 13.16
N VAL A 307 19.04 -12.24 13.06
CA VAL A 307 17.76 -12.59 13.71
C VAL A 307 18.01 -12.87 15.18
N ILE A 308 17.38 -12.11 16.05
CA ILE A 308 17.42 -12.34 17.49
C ILE A 308 16.45 -13.50 17.81
N SER A 309 17.02 -14.59 18.31
CA SER A 309 16.28 -15.80 18.68
C SER A 309 16.98 -16.49 19.85
N GLU A 310 16.20 -16.93 20.82
CA GLU A 310 16.70 -17.75 21.93
C GLU A 310 17.31 -19.07 21.44
N GLU A 311 16.85 -19.60 20.32
CA GLU A 311 17.37 -20.84 19.72
C GLU A 311 18.85 -20.71 19.31
N VAL A 312 19.29 -19.49 18.94
CA VAL A 312 20.69 -19.22 18.58
C VAL A 312 21.46 -18.53 19.74
N GLY A 313 20.84 -18.43 20.90
CA GLY A 313 21.46 -17.85 22.10
C GLY A 313 21.51 -16.31 22.12
N LEU A 314 20.74 -15.64 21.25
CA LEU A 314 20.60 -14.20 21.23
C LEU A 314 19.34 -13.76 21.96
N SER A 315 19.47 -12.83 22.91
CA SER A 315 18.33 -12.22 23.60
C SER A 315 18.23 -10.72 23.32
N LEU A 316 17.02 -10.19 23.39
CA LEU A 316 16.79 -8.73 23.23
C LEU A 316 17.49 -7.89 24.29
N GLU A 317 17.61 -8.41 25.53
CA GLU A 317 18.24 -7.72 26.65
C GLU A 317 19.75 -7.46 26.43
N THR A 318 20.39 -8.33 25.64
CA THR A 318 21.83 -8.26 25.33
C THR A 318 22.11 -7.79 23.90
N ALA A 319 21.07 -7.54 23.12
CA ALA A 319 21.22 -7.12 21.73
C ALA A 319 21.76 -5.69 21.65
N GLY A 320 22.82 -5.52 20.88
CA GLY A 320 23.40 -4.21 20.56
C GLY A 320 23.04 -3.78 19.14
N ILE A 321 23.44 -2.57 18.81
CA ILE A 321 23.19 -1.94 17.50
C ILE A 321 23.88 -2.70 16.35
N GLU A 322 24.94 -3.45 16.66
CA GLU A 322 25.69 -4.25 15.70
C GLU A 322 24.94 -5.46 15.15
N LEU A 323 23.86 -5.88 15.84
CA LEU A 323 22.98 -6.97 15.39
C LEU A 323 21.85 -6.46 14.49
N LEU A 324 21.63 -5.15 14.45
CA LEU A 324 20.56 -4.53 13.68
C LEU A 324 20.92 -4.47 12.19
N GLY A 325 19.96 -4.84 11.36
CA GLY A 325 20.03 -4.57 9.93
C GLY A 325 19.82 -3.09 9.63
N GLN A 326 20.13 -2.69 8.40
CA GLN A 326 19.90 -1.33 7.90
C GLN A 326 19.33 -1.38 6.48
N ALA A 327 18.60 -0.35 6.11
CA ALA A 327 18.18 -0.09 4.73
C ALA A 327 18.19 1.42 4.49
N ARG A 328 18.29 1.85 3.22
CA ARG A 328 18.17 3.27 2.89
C ARG A 328 16.77 3.80 3.19
N LYS A 329 15.74 2.99 2.94
CA LYS A 329 14.36 3.38 3.15
C LYS A 329 13.48 2.19 3.50
N ALA A 330 12.49 2.41 4.35
CA ALA A 330 11.39 1.46 4.57
C ALA A 330 10.05 2.19 4.40
N VAL A 331 9.18 1.61 3.58
CA VAL A 331 7.81 2.08 3.37
C VAL A 331 6.87 1.02 3.91
N ILE A 332 6.05 1.39 4.87
CA ILE A 332 5.14 0.48 5.56
C ILE A 332 3.72 0.99 5.43
N THR A 333 2.85 0.21 4.83
CA THR A 333 1.41 0.46 4.77
C THR A 333 0.66 -0.37 5.82
N LYS A 334 -0.64 -0.37 5.78
CA LYS A 334 -1.48 -1.21 6.62
C LYS A 334 -1.23 -2.71 6.37
N ASP A 335 -0.95 -3.10 5.14
CA ASP A 335 -0.93 -4.49 4.71
C ASP A 335 0.47 -4.98 4.29
N GLU A 336 1.39 -4.08 3.96
CA GLU A 336 2.68 -4.39 3.34
C GLU A 336 3.84 -3.60 3.95
N THR A 337 5.05 -4.16 3.81
CA THR A 337 6.32 -3.50 4.13
C THR A 337 7.27 -3.68 2.97
N THR A 338 7.81 -2.58 2.46
CA THR A 338 8.84 -2.54 1.42
C THR A 338 10.14 -2.00 1.98
N LEU A 339 11.20 -2.76 1.86
CA LEU A 339 12.58 -2.36 2.18
C LEU A 339 13.29 -2.03 0.86
N VAL A 340 13.89 -0.85 0.79
CA VAL A 340 14.61 -0.36 -0.38
C VAL A 340 16.09 -0.23 0.00
N GLN A 341 16.96 -0.84 -0.79
CA GLN A 341 18.41 -0.81 -0.65
C GLN A 341 18.86 -1.24 0.76
N GLY A 342 18.82 -2.56 0.99
CA GLY A 342 19.36 -3.17 2.21
C GLY A 342 20.89 -3.01 2.27
N ALA A 343 21.44 -2.98 3.47
CA ALA A 343 22.88 -2.86 3.71
C ALA A 343 23.62 -4.22 3.72
N GLY A 344 22.96 -5.30 3.27
CA GLY A 344 23.54 -6.63 3.21
C GLY A 344 24.65 -6.77 2.19
N ASP A 345 25.53 -7.76 2.40
CA ASP A 345 26.61 -8.09 1.46
C ASP A 345 26.04 -8.82 0.24
N GLN A 346 26.30 -8.29 -0.95
CA GLN A 346 25.85 -8.83 -2.23
C GLN A 346 26.22 -10.31 -2.42
N ALA A 347 27.43 -10.71 -2.00
CA ALA A 347 27.89 -12.09 -2.11
C ALA A 347 27.04 -13.03 -1.22
N GLN A 348 26.61 -12.57 -0.06
CA GLN A 348 25.73 -13.34 0.84
C GLN A 348 24.31 -13.45 0.26
N ILE A 349 23.77 -12.38 -0.34
CA ILE A 349 22.46 -12.37 -1.00
C ILE A 349 22.48 -13.37 -2.18
N GLU A 350 23.49 -13.33 -3.04
CA GLU A 350 23.67 -14.28 -4.15
C GLU A 350 23.82 -15.73 -3.67
N GLY A 351 24.57 -15.93 -2.59
CA GLY A 351 24.72 -17.24 -1.94
C GLY A 351 23.37 -17.78 -1.47
N ARG A 352 22.56 -16.92 -0.87
CA ARG A 352 21.20 -17.28 -0.40
C ARG A 352 20.25 -17.59 -1.55
N VAL A 353 20.29 -16.83 -2.63
CA VAL A 353 19.55 -17.08 -3.88
C VAL A 353 19.90 -18.44 -4.46
N LYS A 354 21.19 -18.80 -4.53
CA LYS A 354 21.64 -20.12 -5.00
C LYS A 354 21.16 -21.25 -4.09
N GLN A 355 21.16 -21.04 -2.77
CA GLN A 355 20.63 -22.02 -1.82
C GLN A 355 19.13 -22.27 -2.05
N ILE A 356 18.32 -21.22 -2.17
CA ILE A 356 16.88 -21.35 -2.40
C ILE A 356 16.60 -22.07 -3.74
N ARG A 357 17.38 -21.77 -4.79
CA ARG A 357 17.26 -22.49 -6.08
C ARG A 357 17.53 -23.97 -5.93
N ALA A 358 18.55 -24.36 -5.18
CA ALA A 358 18.84 -25.74 -4.91
C ALA A 358 17.71 -26.43 -4.08
N GLU A 359 17.13 -25.71 -3.11
CA GLU A 359 15.97 -26.19 -2.35
C GLU A 359 14.75 -26.43 -3.27
N ILE A 360 14.51 -25.58 -4.26
CA ILE A 360 13.44 -25.74 -5.27
C ILE A 360 13.64 -27.01 -6.10
N GLU A 361 14.87 -27.28 -6.55
CA GLU A 361 15.21 -28.44 -7.37
C GLU A 361 15.04 -29.77 -6.59
N HIS A 362 15.27 -29.74 -5.28
CA HIS A 362 15.19 -30.93 -4.41
C HIS A 362 13.84 -31.11 -3.71
N SER A 363 12.91 -30.18 -3.89
CA SER A 363 11.59 -30.26 -3.27
C SER A 363 10.66 -31.21 -4.01
N ASP A 364 10.14 -32.22 -3.31
CA ASP A 364 9.17 -33.18 -3.85
C ASP A 364 7.72 -32.69 -3.77
N SER A 365 7.45 -31.59 -3.04
CA SER A 365 6.14 -31.00 -2.86
C SER A 365 5.93 -29.83 -3.81
N ASP A 366 4.92 -29.89 -4.67
CA ASP A 366 4.57 -28.79 -5.56
C ASP A 366 4.22 -27.51 -4.81
N TYR A 367 3.53 -27.65 -3.66
CA TYR A 367 3.21 -26.53 -2.79
C TYR A 367 4.45 -25.86 -2.17
N ASP A 368 5.40 -26.67 -1.67
CA ASP A 368 6.63 -26.13 -1.10
C ASP A 368 7.51 -25.52 -2.20
N ARG A 369 7.53 -26.12 -3.39
CA ARG A 369 8.22 -25.57 -4.56
C ARG A 369 7.67 -24.21 -4.95
N GLU A 370 6.34 -24.05 -5.01
CA GLU A 370 5.69 -22.76 -5.27
C GLU A 370 6.09 -21.71 -4.22
N LYS A 371 6.04 -22.05 -2.94
CA LYS A 371 6.42 -21.12 -1.85
C LYS A 371 7.91 -20.77 -1.83
N LEU A 372 8.77 -21.67 -2.23
CA LEU A 372 10.20 -21.38 -2.42
C LEU A 372 10.42 -20.47 -3.64
N GLN A 373 9.65 -20.65 -4.72
CA GLN A 373 9.70 -19.77 -5.89
C GLN A 373 9.24 -18.35 -5.55
N GLU A 374 8.14 -18.18 -4.81
CA GLU A 374 7.70 -16.87 -4.29
C GLU A 374 8.81 -16.19 -3.47
N ARG A 375 9.44 -16.93 -2.57
CA ARG A 375 10.51 -16.43 -1.74
C ARG A 375 11.76 -16.05 -2.55
N LEU A 376 12.10 -16.87 -3.56
CA LEU A 376 13.18 -16.57 -4.49
C LEU A 376 12.90 -15.29 -5.26
N ALA A 377 11.69 -15.13 -5.79
CA ALA A 377 11.28 -13.94 -6.52
C ALA A 377 11.41 -12.67 -5.68
N LYS A 378 10.97 -12.72 -4.41
CA LYS A 378 11.09 -11.59 -3.47
C LYS A 378 12.53 -11.20 -3.16
N LEU A 379 13.44 -12.16 -3.02
CA LEU A 379 14.84 -11.89 -2.69
C LEU A 379 15.70 -11.51 -3.91
N ALA A 380 15.46 -12.15 -5.05
CA ALA A 380 16.25 -11.97 -6.27
C ALA A 380 15.75 -10.84 -7.18
N GLY A 381 14.49 -10.43 -7.05
CA GLY A 381 13.85 -9.44 -7.92
C GLY A 381 14.30 -8.01 -7.63
N GLY A 382 14.64 -7.69 -6.39
CA GLY A 382 14.95 -6.33 -5.97
C GLY A 382 13.75 -5.38 -5.99
N VAL A 383 14.03 -4.09 -5.99
CA VAL A 383 13.03 -2.99 -6.03
C VAL A 383 13.41 -2.01 -7.14
N ALA A 384 12.46 -1.67 -7.98
CA ALA A 384 12.60 -0.56 -8.92
C ALA A 384 12.18 0.74 -8.24
N VAL A 385 13.05 1.74 -8.27
CA VAL A 385 12.79 3.08 -7.73
C VAL A 385 12.62 4.03 -8.92
N ILE A 386 11.41 4.53 -9.13
CA ILE A 386 11.13 5.56 -10.11
C ILE A 386 11.33 6.92 -9.43
N LYS A 387 12.36 7.65 -9.84
CA LYS A 387 12.66 8.99 -9.36
C LYS A 387 11.97 10.00 -10.25
N VAL A 388 11.09 10.81 -9.65
CA VAL A 388 10.29 11.81 -10.36
C VAL A 388 10.75 13.19 -9.98
N GLY A 389 11.06 13.99 -10.98
CA GLY A 389 11.35 15.40 -10.82
C GLY A 389 10.50 16.27 -11.73
N ALA A 390 10.17 17.46 -11.28
CA ALA A 390 9.38 18.42 -12.04
C ALA A 390 9.83 19.87 -11.79
N ALA A 391 9.37 20.79 -12.63
CA ALA A 391 9.72 22.21 -12.51
C ALA A 391 9.01 22.90 -11.32
N THR A 392 7.87 22.37 -10.90
CA THR A 392 7.07 22.92 -9.81
C THR A 392 6.65 21.81 -8.83
N GLU A 393 6.44 22.19 -7.56
CA GLU A 393 5.94 21.28 -6.52
C GLU A 393 4.57 20.68 -6.87
N VAL A 394 3.72 21.43 -7.55
CA VAL A 394 2.38 20.99 -7.97
C VAL A 394 2.48 19.89 -9.02
N GLU A 395 3.29 20.09 -10.04
CA GLU A 395 3.57 19.12 -11.11
C GLU A 395 4.24 17.85 -10.55
N LEU A 396 5.18 18.01 -9.62
CA LEU A 396 5.85 16.91 -8.95
C LEU A 396 4.84 16.01 -8.19
N LYS A 397 3.93 16.65 -7.45
CA LYS A 397 2.86 15.93 -6.73
C LYS A 397 1.89 15.22 -7.67
N GLU A 398 1.52 15.82 -8.78
CA GLU A 398 0.65 15.21 -9.79
C GLU A 398 1.30 13.97 -10.42
N HIS A 399 2.54 14.09 -10.89
CA HIS A 399 3.29 12.97 -11.47
C HIS A 399 3.51 11.84 -10.45
N LYS A 400 3.84 12.19 -9.20
CA LYS A 400 4.02 11.22 -8.13
C LYS A 400 2.72 10.47 -7.82
N LEU A 401 1.59 11.16 -7.70
CA LEU A 401 0.28 10.54 -7.45
C LEU A 401 -0.10 9.59 -8.59
N SER A 402 0.04 10.04 -9.83
CA SER A 402 -0.25 9.20 -11.01
C SER A 402 0.59 7.91 -11.02
N LEU A 403 1.91 8.03 -10.78
CA LEU A 403 2.80 6.87 -10.74
C LEU A 403 2.49 5.90 -9.60
N ILE A 404 2.17 6.40 -8.42
CA ILE A 404 1.86 5.56 -7.25
C ILE A 404 0.61 4.73 -7.52
N HIS A 405 -0.49 5.35 -7.97
CA HIS A 405 -1.74 4.65 -8.27
C HIS A 405 -1.58 3.57 -9.35
N ILE A 406 -0.68 3.77 -10.31
CA ILE A 406 -0.41 2.79 -11.37
C ILE A 406 0.53 1.67 -10.90
N SER A 407 1.48 1.97 -10.03
CA SER A 407 2.51 1.01 -9.60
C SER A 407 2.14 0.19 -8.36
N GLU A 408 1.27 0.70 -7.49
CA GLU A 408 0.91 0.03 -6.24
C GLU A 408 -0.11 -1.13 -6.37
N PRO A 409 -1.08 -1.14 -7.26
CA PRO A 409 -2.06 -2.22 -7.27
C PRO A 409 -1.81 -3.25 -8.34
N THR A 410 -0.70 -3.91 -8.30
CA THR A 410 -0.55 -5.18 -9.01
C THR A 410 -0.89 -6.32 -8.06
N ARG A 411 -2.17 -6.45 -7.74
CA ARG A 411 -2.72 -7.69 -7.17
C ARG A 411 -3.60 -8.42 -8.14
#